data_24ff8163134e7d0549365edd9ae5fb74
#
_entry.id   24ff8163134e7d0549365edd9ae5fb74
#
_cell.length_a   1.000
_cell.length_b   1.000
_cell.length_c   1.000
_cell.angle_alpha   90.00
_cell.angle_beta   90.00
_cell.angle_gamma   90.00
#
_symmetry.space_group_name_H-M   'P 1'
#
loop_
_entity.id
_entity.type
_entity.pdbx_description
1 polymer ?
#
loop_
_entity_poly.entity_id
_entity_poly.type
_entity_poly.pdbx_seq_one_letter_code
_entity_poly.pdbx_strand_id
1 'polypeptide(L)'
;MVAVEAGSAEQVATTVRQIAATASTGRLPEPGPGQYVYVKSQVSYLAISHDVDKNESKTWVQPLHTREVWKSPDGTKGWLDEPGQQPKGGITLDKDAPQSKPKNGQDVPGETANFSYDWLKAQNADPDALLKAAYAAVGESGDRDQQAFQEIGSILHEQLAPAPIAAALYQAAAKIPGVVVVQHSQDAAGRDGIALARLDEQRGERTEWVFDRSTYAYLGSRGVQIRENDGIKAGTVIERTAVLERAVVDGQKKRPGAGQGTV
;
A
#
# COMPACT_ATOMS: atom_id res chain seq x y z
N MET A 1 25.96 -2.04 -7.22
CA MET A 1 24.95 -3.04 -7.65
C MET A 1 24.38 -3.66 -6.38
N VAL A 2 23.14 -3.37 -6.03
CA VAL A 2 22.47 -4.08 -4.93
C VAL A 2 21.99 -5.41 -5.52
N ALA A 3 22.84 -6.44 -5.44
CA ALA A 3 22.48 -7.78 -5.86
C ALA A 3 21.37 -8.27 -4.93
N VAL A 4 20.19 -8.49 -5.47
CA VAL A 4 19.14 -9.23 -4.79
C VAL A 4 19.41 -10.69 -5.09
N GLU A 5 19.87 -11.44 -4.09
CA GLU A 5 19.77 -12.91 -4.18
C GLU A 5 18.27 -13.22 -4.21
N ALA A 6 17.79 -13.64 -5.37
CA ALA A 6 16.42 -14.10 -5.52
C ALA A 6 16.23 -15.29 -4.59
N GLY A 7 15.43 -15.12 -3.56
CA GLY A 7 15.08 -16.22 -2.67
C GLY A 7 14.43 -17.35 -3.47
N SER A 8 14.70 -18.60 -3.11
CA SER A 8 14.08 -19.74 -3.76
C SER A 8 12.55 -19.72 -3.58
N ALA A 9 11.80 -20.37 -4.46
CA ALA A 9 10.34 -20.53 -4.32
C ALA A 9 9.95 -21.14 -2.95
N GLU A 10 10.80 -21.97 -2.39
CA GLU A 10 10.62 -22.55 -1.05
C GLU A 10 10.75 -21.49 0.06
N GLN A 11 11.70 -20.56 -0.07
CA GLN A 11 11.84 -19.44 0.86
C GLN A 11 10.61 -18.52 0.81
N VAL A 12 10.09 -18.20 -0.37
CA VAL A 12 8.85 -17.43 -0.53
C VAL A 12 7.69 -18.16 0.16
N ALA A 13 7.48 -19.44 -0.13
CA ALA A 13 6.39 -20.23 0.46
C ALA A 13 6.50 -20.31 2.00
N THR A 14 7.72 -20.45 2.53
CA THR A 14 7.93 -20.51 3.99
C THR A 14 7.69 -19.16 4.64
N THR A 15 8.23 -18.07 4.09
CA THR A 15 8.03 -16.70 4.60
C THR A 15 6.58 -16.32 4.57
N VAL A 16 5.88 -16.57 3.46
CA VAL A 16 4.46 -16.26 3.32
C VAL A 16 3.58 -17.02 4.30
N ARG A 17 3.91 -18.29 4.61
CA ARG A 17 3.19 -19.04 5.65
C ARG A 17 3.27 -18.35 7.01
N GLN A 18 4.43 -17.83 7.39
CA GLN A 18 4.60 -17.11 8.66
C GLN A 18 3.82 -15.77 8.66
N ILE A 19 3.93 -15.00 7.56
CA ILE A 19 3.19 -13.75 7.38
C ILE A 19 1.68 -14.01 7.46
N ALA A 20 1.18 -15.01 6.73
CA ALA A 20 -0.25 -15.37 6.74
C ALA A 20 -0.72 -15.86 8.13
N ALA A 21 0.11 -16.63 8.84
CA ALA A 21 -0.19 -17.06 10.20
C ALA A 21 -0.32 -15.86 11.15
N THR A 22 0.59 -14.88 11.09
CA THR A 22 0.52 -13.64 11.86
C THR A 22 -0.72 -12.83 11.47
N ALA A 23 -0.98 -12.63 10.19
CA ALA A 23 -2.14 -11.89 9.71
C ALA A 23 -3.47 -12.54 10.15
N SER A 24 -3.55 -13.86 10.22
CA SER A 24 -4.74 -14.59 10.66
C SER A 24 -5.07 -14.40 12.15
N THR A 25 -4.14 -13.92 12.95
CA THR A 25 -4.32 -13.64 14.38
C THR A 25 -4.65 -12.18 14.69
N GLY A 26 -4.74 -11.33 13.67
CA GLY A 26 -5.07 -9.91 13.81
C GLY A 26 -6.39 -9.71 14.55
N ARG A 27 -6.41 -8.78 15.54
CA ARG A 27 -7.53 -8.57 16.46
C ARG A 27 -8.09 -7.15 16.43
N LEU A 28 -7.94 -6.44 15.31
CA LEU A 28 -8.66 -5.17 15.21
C LEU A 28 -10.17 -5.43 15.20
N PRO A 29 -10.96 -4.61 15.92
CA PRO A 29 -12.41 -4.75 15.91
C PRO A 29 -12.94 -4.53 14.49
N GLU A 30 -14.02 -5.21 14.15
CA GLU A 30 -14.73 -4.97 12.90
C GLU A 30 -15.40 -3.59 12.96
N PRO A 31 -15.22 -2.75 11.92
CA PRO A 31 -15.89 -1.46 11.88
C PRO A 31 -17.40 -1.65 11.69
N GLY A 32 -18.19 -1.00 12.53
CA GLY A 32 -19.65 -0.96 12.47
C GLY A 32 -20.17 0.25 11.67
N PRO A 33 -21.50 0.37 11.55
CA PRO A 33 -22.13 1.51 10.90
C PRO A 33 -21.69 2.84 11.52
N GLY A 34 -21.27 3.80 10.67
CA GLY A 34 -20.82 5.12 11.11
C GLY A 34 -19.38 5.16 11.65
N GLN A 35 -18.73 4.02 11.82
CA GLN A 35 -17.32 3.94 12.17
C GLN A 35 -16.44 4.01 10.91
N TYR A 36 -15.15 4.29 11.10
CA TYR A 36 -14.15 4.41 10.05
C TYR A 36 -12.92 3.59 10.38
N VAL A 37 -12.33 3.00 9.35
CA VAL A 37 -10.96 2.49 9.42
C VAL A 37 -10.01 3.69 9.36
N TYR A 38 -9.21 3.85 10.39
CA TYR A 38 -8.18 4.87 10.50
C TYR A 38 -6.81 4.25 10.31
N VAL A 39 -6.00 4.86 9.47
CA VAL A 39 -4.60 4.49 9.28
C VAL A 39 -3.74 5.75 9.33
N LYS A 40 -2.74 5.73 10.22
CA LYS A 40 -1.68 6.74 10.28
C LYS A 40 -0.38 6.13 9.78
N SER A 41 0.23 6.82 8.84
CA SER A 41 1.47 6.38 8.21
C SER A 41 2.50 7.50 8.18
N GLN A 42 3.77 7.14 8.13
CA GLN A 42 4.85 7.97 7.65
C GLN A 42 5.15 7.58 6.21
N VAL A 43 5.24 8.56 5.32
CA VAL A 43 5.35 8.31 3.88
C VAL A 43 6.36 9.24 3.22
N SER A 44 6.88 8.79 2.08
CA SER A 44 7.70 9.59 1.16
C SER A 44 7.52 8.99 -0.23
N TYR A 45 7.23 9.82 -1.23
CA TYR A 45 6.95 9.40 -2.60
C TYR A 45 7.82 10.15 -3.60
N LEU A 46 8.03 9.54 -4.75
CA LEU A 46 8.56 10.22 -5.92
C LEU A 46 7.53 11.22 -6.43
N ALA A 47 7.91 12.47 -6.51
CA ALA A 47 7.09 13.53 -7.08
C ALA A 47 7.65 13.97 -8.43
N ILE A 48 6.76 14.23 -9.38
CA ILE A 48 7.08 14.75 -10.70
C ILE A 48 6.26 16.03 -10.92
N SER A 49 6.90 17.10 -11.29
CA SER A 49 6.22 18.31 -11.78
C SER A 49 6.64 18.60 -13.22
N HIS A 50 5.70 19.04 -14.03
CA HIS A 50 5.95 19.48 -15.38
C HIS A 50 5.59 20.97 -15.51
N ASP A 51 6.60 21.80 -15.85
CA ASP A 51 6.41 23.20 -16.18
C ASP A 51 6.07 23.28 -17.69
N VAL A 52 4.79 23.50 -17.99
CA VAL A 52 4.27 23.52 -19.36
C VAL A 52 4.89 24.67 -20.17
N ASP A 53 5.12 25.81 -19.53
CA ASP A 53 5.65 27.00 -20.21
C ASP A 53 7.11 26.84 -20.62
N LYS A 54 7.88 26.10 -19.85
CA LYS A 54 9.31 25.82 -20.11
C LYS A 54 9.54 24.47 -20.75
N ASN A 55 8.51 23.61 -20.83
CA ASN A 55 8.63 22.22 -21.25
C ASN A 55 9.69 21.45 -20.45
N GLU A 56 9.78 21.72 -19.15
CA GLU A 56 10.74 21.11 -18.24
C GLU A 56 10.01 20.23 -17.22
N SER A 57 10.55 19.04 -16.99
CA SER A 57 10.08 18.15 -15.92
C SER A 57 11.11 18.12 -14.79
N LYS A 58 10.63 18.17 -13.56
CA LYS A 58 11.44 18.01 -12.36
C LYS A 58 10.94 16.82 -11.56
N THR A 59 11.86 15.93 -11.22
CA THR A 59 11.60 14.74 -10.42
C THR A 59 12.38 14.83 -9.10
N TRP A 60 11.73 14.55 -7.97
CA TRP A 60 12.37 14.52 -6.65
C TRP A 60 11.66 13.55 -5.73
N VAL A 61 12.38 13.02 -4.74
CA VAL A 61 11.78 12.26 -3.65
C VAL A 61 11.33 13.25 -2.57
N GLN A 62 10.06 13.19 -2.21
CA GLN A 62 9.49 14.04 -1.15
C GLN A 62 10.16 13.77 0.21
N PRO A 63 10.29 14.76 1.09
CA PRO A 63 10.65 14.51 2.49
C PRO A 63 9.65 13.59 3.16
N LEU A 64 10.10 12.85 4.18
CA LEU A 64 9.22 12.07 5.04
C LEU A 64 8.18 12.98 5.70
N HIS A 65 6.92 12.60 5.62
CA HIS A 65 5.81 13.32 6.21
C HIS A 65 4.73 12.35 6.72
N THR A 66 3.79 12.87 7.50
CA THR A 66 2.69 12.09 8.05
C THR A 66 1.52 12.09 7.07
N ARG A 67 0.88 10.93 6.92
CA ARG A 67 -0.37 10.72 6.19
C ARG A 67 -1.38 10.06 7.11
N GLU A 68 -2.59 10.61 7.21
CA GLU A 68 -3.69 10.04 7.97
C GLU A 68 -4.90 9.86 7.05
N VAL A 69 -5.47 8.66 7.07
CA VAL A 69 -6.60 8.28 6.22
C VAL A 69 -7.73 7.72 7.07
N TRP A 70 -8.95 8.12 6.76
CA TRP A 70 -10.18 7.56 7.33
C TRP A 70 -11.03 7.05 6.18
N LYS A 71 -11.40 5.77 6.19
CA LYS A 71 -12.26 5.15 5.17
C LYS A 71 -13.48 4.51 5.83
N SER A 72 -14.68 4.79 5.31
CA SER A 72 -15.89 4.07 5.75
C SER A 72 -15.82 2.61 5.34
N PRO A 73 -16.46 1.68 6.07
CA PRO A 73 -16.41 0.26 5.77
C PRO A 73 -16.89 -0.09 4.36
N ASP A 74 -17.88 0.63 3.85
CA ASP A 74 -18.43 0.48 2.50
C ASP A 74 -17.59 1.14 1.40
N GLY A 75 -16.54 1.91 1.77
CA GLY A 75 -15.67 2.62 0.84
C GLY A 75 -16.31 3.83 0.17
N THR A 76 -17.51 4.26 0.59
CA THR A 76 -18.22 5.39 -0.05
C THR A 76 -17.80 6.75 0.50
N LYS A 77 -17.23 6.78 1.71
CA LYS A 77 -16.78 8.00 2.40
C LYS A 77 -15.37 7.86 2.91
N GLY A 78 -14.65 8.96 2.92
CA GLY A 78 -13.31 8.99 3.46
C GLY A 78 -12.75 10.39 3.61
N TRP A 79 -11.63 10.47 4.30
CA TRP A 79 -10.86 11.69 4.49
C TRP A 79 -9.38 11.39 4.42
N LEU A 80 -8.62 12.26 3.78
CA LEU A 80 -7.17 12.23 3.73
C LEU A 80 -6.63 13.53 4.33
N ASP A 81 -5.77 13.41 5.33
CA ASP A 81 -4.98 14.52 5.87
C ASP A 81 -3.48 14.21 5.68
N GLU A 82 -2.84 14.99 4.82
CA GLU A 82 -1.45 14.84 4.44
C GLU A 82 -0.81 16.23 4.36
N PRO A 83 -0.38 16.80 5.51
CA PRO A 83 0.11 18.15 5.62
C PRO A 83 1.26 18.43 4.66
N GLY A 84 1.16 19.55 3.93
CA GLY A 84 2.15 19.96 2.94
C GLY A 84 1.95 19.39 1.53
N GLN A 85 1.12 18.36 1.38
CA GLN A 85 0.79 17.75 0.09
C GLN A 85 -0.65 18.08 -0.35
N GLN A 86 -1.53 18.32 0.60
CA GLN A 86 -2.94 18.62 0.40
C GLN A 86 -3.29 20.02 0.92
N PRO A 87 -4.43 20.59 0.52
CA PRO A 87 -4.93 21.81 1.12
C PRO A 87 -4.98 21.72 2.65
N LYS A 88 -4.77 22.85 3.35
CA LYS A 88 -4.80 22.88 4.81
C LYS A 88 -6.11 22.28 5.34
N GLY A 89 -5.99 21.25 6.16
CA GLY A 89 -7.11 20.51 6.74
C GLY A 89 -7.55 19.28 5.96
N GLY A 90 -6.81 18.91 4.91
CA GLY A 90 -7.04 17.67 4.16
C GLY A 90 -8.12 17.77 3.07
N ILE A 91 -8.41 16.62 2.44
CA ILE A 91 -9.40 16.49 1.36
C ILE A 91 -10.38 15.34 1.65
N THR A 92 -11.61 15.48 1.11
CA THR A 92 -12.57 14.38 1.15
C THR A 92 -12.21 13.32 0.10
N LEU A 93 -12.42 12.05 0.48
CA LEU A 93 -12.35 10.88 -0.40
C LEU A 93 -13.78 10.34 -0.67
N ASP A 94 -14.82 11.11 -0.38
CA ASP A 94 -16.19 10.67 -0.58
C ASP A 94 -16.46 10.43 -2.07
N LYS A 95 -17.08 9.31 -2.40
CA LYS A 95 -17.35 8.89 -3.78
C LYS A 95 -18.14 9.94 -4.59
N ASP A 96 -19.05 10.65 -3.92
CA ASP A 96 -19.93 11.65 -4.55
C ASP A 96 -19.40 13.09 -4.37
N ALA A 97 -18.20 13.28 -3.79
CA ALA A 97 -17.63 14.60 -3.67
C ALA A 97 -17.37 15.19 -5.07
N PRO A 98 -17.64 16.50 -5.27
CA PRO A 98 -17.21 17.17 -6.49
C PRO A 98 -15.69 17.04 -6.56
N GLN A 99 -15.21 16.22 -7.45
CA GLN A 99 -13.77 16.13 -7.70
C GLN A 99 -13.32 17.49 -8.20
N SER A 100 -12.35 18.10 -7.52
CA SER A 100 -11.65 19.24 -8.05
C SER A 100 -10.96 18.75 -9.32
N LYS A 101 -11.57 19.00 -10.48
CA LYS A 101 -10.97 18.68 -11.76
C LYS A 101 -9.59 19.33 -11.78
N PRO A 102 -8.51 18.55 -11.92
CA PRO A 102 -7.21 19.15 -12.12
C PRO A 102 -7.33 20.08 -13.32
N LYS A 103 -6.73 21.26 -13.24
CA LYS A 103 -6.75 22.26 -14.32
C LYS A 103 -6.26 21.70 -15.67
N ASN A 104 -5.71 20.49 -15.72
CA ASN A 104 -5.09 19.82 -16.85
C ASN A 104 -5.88 18.62 -17.40
N GLY A 105 -7.14 18.41 -17.01
CA GLY A 105 -7.99 17.38 -17.63
C GLY A 105 -7.61 15.92 -17.35
N GLN A 106 -6.66 15.66 -16.47
CA GLN A 106 -6.40 14.31 -15.99
C GLN A 106 -7.40 14.01 -14.86
N ASP A 107 -8.30 13.08 -15.11
CA ASP A 107 -9.10 12.49 -14.05
C ASP A 107 -8.12 11.82 -13.07
N VAL A 108 -8.05 12.35 -11.84
CA VAL A 108 -7.49 11.57 -10.74
C VAL A 108 -8.49 10.42 -10.57
N PRO A 109 -8.09 9.16 -10.77
CA PRO A 109 -8.97 8.05 -10.49
C PRO A 109 -9.45 8.21 -9.06
N GLY A 110 -10.74 8.47 -8.87
CA GLY A 110 -11.34 8.37 -7.55
C GLY A 110 -10.96 7.00 -7.04
N GLU A 111 -10.44 6.90 -5.82
CA GLU A 111 -10.19 5.61 -5.20
C GLU A 111 -11.48 4.82 -5.31
N THR A 112 -11.48 3.85 -6.20
CA THR A 112 -12.64 3.04 -6.47
C THR A 112 -12.98 2.29 -5.19
N ALA A 113 -14.26 2.17 -4.87
CA ALA A 113 -14.78 1.34 -3.77
C ALA A 113 -14.43 -0.16 -3.91
N ASN A 114 -13.64 -0.51 -4.88
CA ASN A 114 -13.02 -1.80 -5.07
C ASN A 114 -12.12 -2.06 -3.86
N PHE A 115 -12.41 -3.15 -3.14
CA PHE A 115 -11.68 -3.55 -1.93
C PHE A 115 -11.96 -2.74 -0.65
N SER A 116 -13.19 -2.20 -0.49
CA SER A 116 -13.65 -1.71 0.81
C SER A 116 -13.66 -2.84 1.86
N TYR A 117 -13.70 -2.47 3.15
CA TYR A 117 -13.78 -3.47 4.22
C TYR A 117 -14.97 -4.43 4.02
N ASP A 118 -16.14 -3.89 3.69
CA ASP A 118 -17.35 -4.69 3.49
C ASP A 118 -17.23 -5.61 2.28
N TRP A 119 -16.60 -5.13 1.19
CA TRP A 119 -16.31 -5.97 0.05
C TRP A 119 -15.35 -7.11 0.42
N LEU A 120 -14.27 -6.81 1.13
CA LEU A 120 -13.29 -7.80 1.60
C LEU A 120 -13.94 -8.83 2.52
N LYS A 121 -14.79 -8.36 3.45
CA LYS A 121 -15.52 -9.22 4.38
C LYS A 121 -16.48 -10.18 3.68
N ALA A 122 -17.03 -9.79 2.54
CA ALA A 122 -17.93 -10.63 1.74
C ALA A 122 -17.19 -11.69 0.88
N GLN A 123 -15.86 -11.63 0.81
CA GLN A 123 -15.09 -12.59 0.03
C GLN A 123 -14.85 -13.88 0.81
N ASN A 124 -14.65 -14.97 0.06
CA ASN A 124 -14.09 -16.18 0.62
C ASN A 124 -12.57 -15.98 0.83
N ALA A 125 -12.03 -16.52 1.91
CA ALA A 125 -10.59 -16.51 2.19
C ALA A 125 -9.86 -17.55 1.31
N ASP A 126 -10.08 -17.46 0.01
CA ASP A 126 -9.47 -18.31 -1.01
C ASP A 126 -8.42 -17.49 -1.79
N PRO A 127 -7.13 -17.84 -1.68
CA PRO A 127 -6.05 -17.12 -2.35
C PRO A 127 -6.21 -17.04 -3.87
N ASP A 128 -6.76 -18.08 -4.52
CA ASP A 128 -6.93 -18.09 -5.98
C ASP A 128 -8.05 -17.16 -6.43
N ALA A 129 -9.16 -17.12 -5.68
CA ALA A 129 -10.25 -16.20 -5.94
C ALA A 129 -9.82 -14.73 -5.73
N LEU A 130 -9.07 -14.44 -4.67
CA LEU A 130 -8.55 -13.10 -4.38
C LEU A 130 -7.50 -12.65 -5.40
N LEU A 131 -6.63 -13.56 -5.85
CA LEU A 131 -5.69 -13.27 -6.93
C LEU A 131 -6.40 -12.95 -8.23
N LYS A 132 -7.42 -13.72 -8.58
CA LYS A 132 -8.25 -13.45 -9.76
C LYS A 132 -8.93 -12.08 -9.67
N ALA A 133 -9.44 -11.69 -8.50
CA ALA A 133 -10.03 -10.38 -8.27
C ALA A 133 -8.99 -9.26 -8.43
N ALA A 134 -7.77 -9.42 -7.91
CA ALA A 134 -6.70 -8.46 -8.09
C ALA A 134 -6.32 -8.28 -9.57
N TYR A 135 -6.20 -9.37 -10.34
CA TYR A 135 -5.96 -9.29 -11.79
C TYR A 135 -7.13 -8.68 -12.57
N ALA A 136 -8.36 -8.83 -12.09
CA ALA A 136 -9.54 -8.23 -12.73
C ALA A 136 -9.65 -6.72 -12.45
N ALA A 137 -9.07 -6.24 -11.36
CA ALA A 137 -9.08 -4.83 -10.98
C ALA A 137 -8.03 -3.99 -11.74
N VAL A 138 -7.00 -4.65 -12.28
CA VAL A 138 -5.91 -3.95 -12.99
C VAL A 138 -6.12 -3.95 -14.49
N GLY A 139 -5.51 -2.96 -15.19
CA GLY A 139 -5.60 -2.81 -16.63
C GLY A 139 -4.93 -3.95 -17.41
N GLU A 140 -5.18 -3.99 -18.72
CA GLU A 140 -4.56 -4.97 -19.61
C GLU A 140 -3.21 -4.53 -20.17
N SER A 141 -2.83 -3.26 -19.97
CA SER A 141 -1.58 -2.69 -20.44
C SER A 141 -0.49 -2.75 -19.38
N GLY A 142 0.77 -2.92 -19.80
CA GLY A 142 1.94 -2.95 -18.92
C GLY A 142 2.15 -4.29 -18.23
N ASP A 143 2.93 -4.28 -17.14
CA ASP A 143 3.18 -5.47 -16.32
C ASP A 143 1.99 -5.74 -15.37
N ARG A 144 1.08 -6.60 -15.80
CA ARG A 144 -0.12 -6.95 -15.03
C ARG A 144 0.22 -7.63 -13.69
N ASP A 145 1.29 -8.41 -13.65
CA ASP A 145 1.73 -9.05 -12.41
C ASP A 145 2.19 -8.01 -11.40
N GLN A 146 2.91 -6.98 -11.86
CA GLN A 146 3.31 -5.86 -11.01
C GLN A 146 2.10 -5.06 -10.52
N GLN A 147 1.16 -4.79 -11.40
CA GLN A 147 -0.07 -4.06 -11.03
C GLN A 147 -0.89 -4.86 -10.01
N ALA A 148 -1.07 -6.17 -10.20
CA ALA A 148 -1.77 -7.02 -9.23
C ALA A 148 -1.04 -7.09 -7.88
N PHE A 149 0.31 -7.14 -7.89
CA PHE A 149 1.11 -7.08 -6.67
C PHE A 149 0.89 -5.73 -5.95
N GLN A 150 0.95 -4.62 -6.66
CA GLN A 150 0.70 -3.29 -6.09
C GLN A 150 -0.72 -3.13 -5.57
N GLU A 151 -1.73 -3.68 -6.27
CA GLU A 151 -3.13 -3.63 -5.86
C GLU A 151 -3.35 -4.35 -4.52
N ILE A 152 -2.83 -5.57 -4.36
CA ILE A 152 -2.85 -6.28 -3.08
C ILE A 152 -2.10 -5.48 -2.00
N GLY A 153 -0.97 -4.87 -2.35
CA GLY A 153 -0.19 -4.02 -1.44
C GLY A 153 -0.97 -2.81 -0.94
N SER A 154 -1.74 -2.15 -1.81
CA SER A 154 -2.55 -0.99 -1.44
C SER A 154 -3.64 -1.35 -0.42
N ILE A 155 -4.28 -2.51 -0.58
CA ILE A 155 -5.25 -3.04 0.38
C ILE A 155 -4.59 -3.21 1.75
N LEU A 156 -3.44 -3.87 1.78
CA LEU A 156 -2.71 -4.18 3.01
C LEU A 156 -2.15 -2.94 3.72
N HIS A 157 -1.89 -1.87 2.97
CA HIS A 157 -1.36 -0.62 3.49
C HIS A 157 -2.45 0.29 4.08
N GLU A 158 -3.52 0.55 3.32
CA GLU A 158 -4.52 1.58 3.66
C GLU A 158 -5.90 1.04 4.06
N GLN A 159 -6.07 -0.27 4.10
CA GLN A 159 -7.33 -0.89 4.51
C GLN A 159 -7.15 -1.73 5.76
N LEU A 160 -8.28 -2.05 6.38
CA LEU A 160 -8.39 -3.12 7.34
C LEU A 160 -9.00 -4.32 6.60
N ALA A 161 -8.22 -5.36 6.39
CA ALA A 161 -8.76 -6.61 5.89
C ALA A 161 -9.14 -7.54 7.07
N PRO A 162 -10.28 -8.23 7.03
CA PRO A 162 -10.55 -9.30 7.98
C PRO A 162 -9.39 -10.30 8.03
N ALA A 163 -9.01 -10.77 9.21
CA ALA A 163 -7.81 -11.57 9.40
C ALA A 163 -7.67 -12.77 8.44
N PRO A 164 -8.72 -13.59 8.17
CA PRO A 164 -8.63 -14.65 7.18
C PRO A 164 -8.36 -14.14 5.76
N ILE A 165 -8.94 -12.98 5.39
CA ILE A 165 -8.76 -12.37 4.07
C ILE A 165 -7.35 -11.80 3.93
N ALA A 166 -6.83 -11.13 4.96
CA ALA A 166 -5.46 -10.65 4.98
C ALA A 166 -4.45 -11.80 4.77
N ALA A 167 -4.63 -12.90 5.48
CA ALA A 167 -3.81 -14.10 5.32
C ALA A 167 -3.88 -14.65 3.88
N ALA A 168 -5.07 -14.74 3.31
CA ALA A 168 -5.28 -15.23 1.95
C ALA A 168 -4.73 -14.27 0.88
N LEU A 169 -4.76 -12.95 1.10
CA LEU A 169 -4.14 -11.95 0.21
C LEU A 169 -2.61 -12.12 0.16
N TYR A 170 -1.93 -12.38 1.27
CA TYR A 170 -0.50 -12.68 1.26
C TYR A 170 -0.19 -13.98 0.50
N GLN A 171 -1.02 -15.00 0.69
CA GLN A 171 -0.87 -16.26 -0.06
C GLN A 171 -1.15 -16.07 -1.56
N ALA A 172 -2.12 -15.22 -1.92
CA ALA A 172 -2.41 -14.83 -3.30
C ALA A 172 -1.19 -14.13 -3.94
N ALA A 173 -0.61 -13.15 -3.25
CA ALA A 173 0.55 -12.41 -3.72
C ALA A 173 1.77 -13.33 -3.99
N ALA A 174 1.97 -14.35 -3.16
CA ALA A 174 3.05 -15.33 -3.36
C ALA A 174 2.91 -16.16 -4.65
N LYS A 175 1.71 -16.21 -5.24
CA LYS A 175 1.46 -16.92 -6.51
C LYS A 175 1.74 -16.05 -7.74
N ILE A 176 1.95 -14.74 -7.55
CA ILE A 176 2.28 -13.83 -8.65
C ILE A 176 3.70 -14.13 -9.13
N PRO A 177 3.92 -14.33 -10.45
CA PRO A 177 5.25 -14.56 -11.00
C PRO A 177 6.25 -13.47 -10.62
N GLY A 178 7.48 -13.85 -10.29
CA GLY A 178 8.55 -12.89 -9.97
C GLY A 178 8.53 -12.34 -8.53
N VAL A 179 7.61 -12.83 -7.67
CA VAL A 179 7.66 -12.51 -6.24
C VAL A 179 8.81 -13.24 -5.57
N VAL A 180 9.61 -12.51 -4.80
CA VAL A 180 10.82 -12.99 -4.10
C VAL A 180 10.84 -12.50 -2.66
N VAL A 181 11.73 -13.07 -1.83
CA VAL A 181 12.02 -12.61 -0.48
C VAL A 181 13.31 -11.81 -0.48
N VAL A 182 13.28 -10.61 0.08
CA VAL A 182 14.43 -9.76 0.34
C VAL A 182 14.77 -9.83 1.83
N GLN A 183 15.99 -10.28 2.15
CA GLN A 183 16.38 -10.54 3.54
C GLN A 183 16.63 -9.26 4.37
N HIS A 184 16.90 -8.14 3.73
CA HIS A 184 17.16 -6.87 4.39
C HIS A 184 16.38 -5.75 3.70
N SER A 185 15.37 -5.26 4.37
CA SER A 185 14.58 -4.10 3.96
C SER A 185 14.27 -3.23 5.16
N GLN A 186 13.88 -1.99 4.93
CA GLN A 186 13.59 -1.03 5.99
C GLN A 186 12.40 -0.17 5.57
N ASP A 187 11.47 0.04 6.48
CA ASP A 187 10.32 0.90 6.26
C ASP A 187 10.65 2.41 6.43
N ALA A 188 9.64 3.28 6.27
CA ALA A 188 9.81 4.72 6.39
C ALA A 188 10.13 5.21 7.82
N ALA A 189 9.79 4.43 8.85
CA ALA A 189 10.12 4.72 10.25
C ALA A 189 11.50 4.22 10.66
N GLY A 190 12.26 3.60 9.74
CA GLY A 190 13.59 3.07 9.99
C GLY A 190 13.58 1.69 10.68
N ARG A 191 12.44 0.99 10.70
CA ARG A 191 12.34 -0.36 11.25
C ARG A 191 12.89 -1.36 10.25
N ASP A 192 13.87 -2.16 10.67
CA ASP A 192 14.46 -3.22 9.83
C ASP A 192 13.54 -4.43 9.76
N GLY A 193 13.51 -5.08 8.59
CA GLY A 193 12.68 -6.22 8.35
C GLY A 193 13.13 -7.13 7.21
N ILE A 194 12.29 -8.08 6.90
CA ILE A 194 12.33 -8.85 5.65
C ILE A 194 11.24 -8.31 4.71
N ALA A 195 11.36 -8.57 3.42
CA ALA A 195 10.30 -8.14 2.50
C ALA A 195 9.89 -9.23 1.51
N LEU A 196 8.59 -9.21 1.15
CA LEU A 196 8.13 -9.77 -0.10
C LEU A 196 8.29 -8.67 -1.17
N ALA A 197 8.91 -9.01 -2.28
CA ALA A 197 9.26 -8.03 -3.29
C ALA A 197 9.00 -8.55 -4.69
N ARG A 198 8.72 -7.62 -5.59
CA ARG A 198 8.62 -7.89 -7.03
C ARG A 198 9.33 -6.77 -7.82
N LEU A 199 10.00 -7.16 -8.89
CA LEU A 199 10.68 -6.26 -9.82
C LEU A 199 9.79 -6.02 -11.05
N ASP A 200 9.48 -4.75 -11.31
CA ASP A 200 9.02 -4.29 -12.61
C ASP A 200 10.24 -4.17 -13.55
N GLU A 201 10.39 -5.14 -14.42
CA GLU A 201 11.51 -5.21 -15.37
C GLU A 201 11.47 -4.06 -16.38
N GLN A 202 10.28 -3.54 -16.72
CA GLN A 202 10.14 -2.46 -17.71
C GLN A 202 10.64 -1.14 -17.13
N ARG A 203 10.22 -0.82 -15.89
CA ARG A 203 10.61 0.41 -15.20
C ARG A 203 11.93 0.28 -14.45
N GLY A 204 12.38 -0.93 -14.16
CA GLY A 204 13.53 -1.17 -13.30
C GLY A 204 13.28 -0.75 -11.86
N GLU A 205 12.06 -0.90 -11.40
CA GLU A 205 11.60 -0.55 -10.05
C GLU A 205 11.26 -1.80 -9.26
N ARG A 206 11.77 -1.93 -8.04
CA ARG A 206 11.42 -3.01 -7.14
C ARG A 206 10.50 -2.50 -6.05
N THR A 207 9.30 -3.07 -5.97
CA THR A 207 8.37 -2.88 -4.86
C THR A 207 8.62 -3.92 -3.78
N GLU A 208 8.72 -3.48 -2.53
CA GLU A 208 9.00 -4.31 -1.36
C GLU A 208 7.91 -4.07 -0.30
N TRP A 209 7.27 -5.11 0.22
CA TRP A 209 6.42 -5.05 1.41
C TRP A 209 7.24 -5.52 2.59
N VAL A 210 7.42 -4.64 3.57
CA VAL A 210 8.32 -4.84 4.70
C VAL A 210 7.57 -5.44 5.88
N PHE A 211 8.13 -6.49 6.46
CA PHE A 211 7.59 -7.20 7.61
C PHE A 211 8.63 -7.26 8.73
N ASP A 212 8.17 -7.17 9.97
CA ASP A 212 9.02 -7.40 11.12
C ASP A 212 9.63 -8.80 11.08
N ARG A 213 10.92 -8.90 11.34
CA ARG A 213 11.69 -10.13 11.19
C ARG A 213 11.31 -11.21 12.21
N SER A 214 10.81 -10.81 13.36
CA SER A 214 10.48 -11.72 14.47
C SER A 214 9.01 -12.07 14.53
N THR A 215 8.13 -11.10 14.27
CA THR A 215 6.68 -11.26 14.37
C THR A 215 6.00 -11.50 13.05
N TYR A 216 6.65 -11.19 11.92
CA TYR A 216 6.08 -11.16 10.58
C TYR A 216 4.90 -10.20 10.41
N ALA A 217 4.74 -9.24 11.33
CA ALA A 217 3.76 -8.18 11.20
C ALA A 217 4.14 -7.23 10.05
N TYR A 218 3.15 -6.75 9.31
CA TYR A 218 3.35 -5.78 8.23
C TYR A 218 3.77 -4.42 8.81
N LEU A 219 4.88 -3.89 8.35
CA LEU A 219 5.42 -2.60 8.78
C LEU A 219 5.12 -1.47 7.79
N GLY A 220 5.22 -1.74 6.50
CA GLY A 220 5.08 -0.74 5.45
C GLY A 220 5.59 -1.24 4.11
N SER A 221 5.89 -0.31 3.21
CA SER A 221 6.41 -0.61 1.87
C SER A 221 7.62 0.23 1.52
N ARG A 222 8.33 -0.21 0.48
CA ARG A 222 9.49 0.47 -0.08
C ARG A 222 9.55 0.24 -1.59
N GLY A 223 9.78 1.31 -2.35
CA GLY A 223 10.09 1.27 -3.77
C GLY A 223 11.55 1.64 -4.01
N VAL A 224 12.28 0.86 -4.78
CA VAL A 224 13.70 1.09 -5.07
C VAL A 224 13.94 1.05 -6.58
N GLN A 225 14.53 2.10 -7.12
CA GLN A 225 15.01 2.12 -8.49
C GLN A 225 16.22 1.20 -8.61
N ILE A 226 16.12 0.13 -9.39
CA ILE A 226 17.19 -0.87 -9.56
C ILE A 226 18.09 -0.57 -10.75
N ARG A 227 17.52 0.04 -11.78
CA ARG A 227 18.24 0.55 -12.96
C ARG A 227 17.98 2.04 -13.08
N GLU A 228 18.95 2.78 -13.63
CA GLU A 228 18.70 4.17 -13.98
C GLU A 228 17.57 4.27 -15.01
N ASN A 229 16.59 5.10 -14.72
CA ASN A 229 15.44 5.37 -15.57
C ASN A 229 14.96 6.80 -15.34
N ASP A 230 14.62 7.53 -16.39
CA ASP A 230 14.09 8.91 -16.36
C ASP A 230 14.88 9.86 -15.44
N GLY A 231 16.21 9.73 -15.41
CA GLY A 231 17.12 10.54 -14.57
C GLY A 231 17.16 10.12 -13.10
N ILE A 232 16.43 9.07 -12.71
CA ILE A 232 16.50 8.50 -11.38
C ILE A 232 17.58 7.43 -11.33
N LYS A 233 18.58 7.64 -10.47
CA LYS A 233 19.75 6.76 -10.36
C LYS A 233 19.38 5.42 -9.73
N ALA A 234 20.06 4.35 -10.17
CA ALA A 234 19.97 3.05 -9.50
C ALA A 234 20.36 3.15 -8.01
N GLY A 235 19.61 2.47 -7.16
CA GLY A 235 19.74 2.52 -5.70
C GLY A 235 18.91 3.62 -5.02
N THR A 236 18.27 4.52 -5.79
CA THR A 236 17.38 5.53 -5.22
C THR A 236 16.13 4.86 -4.61
N VAL A 237 15.83 5.18 -3.35
CA VAL A 237 14.55 4.84 -2.73
C VAL A 237 13.53 5.88 -3.19
N ILE A 238 12.62 5.47 -4.07
CA ILE A 238 11.65 6.34 -4.72
C ILE A 238 10.33 6.44 -3.94
N GLU A 239 10.05 5.44 -3.13
CA GLU A 239 8.89 5.37 -2.28
C GLU A 239 9.24 4.64 -0.98
N ARG A 240 8.67 5.07 0.12
CA ARG A 240 8.65 4.31 1.38
C ARG A 240 7.49 4.73 2.24
N THR A 241 6.92 3.75 2.90
CA THR A 241 5.82 3.94 3.84
C THR A 241 6.10 3.19 5.13
N ALA A 242 5.48 3.64 6.22
CA ALA A 242 5.45 2.92 7.49
C ALA A 242 4.08 3.09 8.12
N VAL A 243 3.40 2.01 8.41
CA VAL A 243 2.17 2.05 9.22
C VAL A 243 2.58 2.30 10.67
N LEU A 244 2.13 3.42 11.23
CA LEU A 244 2.41 3.80 12.61
C LEU A 244 1.24 3.44 13.54
N GLU A 245 0.02 3.49 13.03
CA GLU A 245 -1.18 3.19 13.79
C GLU A 245 -2.33 2.78 12.88
N ARG A 246 -3.09 1.79 13.29
CA ARG A 246 -4.33 1.36 12.63
C ARG A 246 -5.40 1.14 13.68
N ALA A 247 -6.61 1.66 13.45
CA ALA A 247 -7.71 1.56 14.41
C ALA A 247 -9.07 1.62 13.71
N VAL A 248 -10.10 1.24 14.44
CA VAL A 248 -11.51 1.56 14.14
C VAL A 248 -11.91 2.73 15.02
N VAL A 249 -12.46 3.79 14.45
CA VAL A 249 -12.82 5.03 15.14
C VAL A 249 -14.28 5.43 14.88
N ASP A 250 -14.88 6.16 15.81
CA ASP A 250 -16.32 6.48 15.83
C ASP A 250 -16.72 7.65 14.91
N GLY A 251 -15.94 7.93 13.88
CA GLY A 251 -16.27 8.96 12.90
C GLY A 251 -15.08 9.43 12.09
N GLN A 252 -15.39 10.06 10.97
CA GLN A 252 -14.41 10.70 10.10
C GLN A 252 -13.63 11.78 10.87
N LYS A 253 -12.31 11.84 10.68
CA LYS A 253 -11.39 12.77 11.37
C LYS A 253 -11.22 12.53 12.88
N LYS A 254 -11.84 11.49 13.45
CA LYS A 254 -11.56 11.08 14.81
C LYS A 254 -10.27 10.27 14.85
N ARG A 255 -9.44 10.51 15.86
CA ARG A 255 -8.25 9.73 16.12
C ARG A 255 -8.51 8.75 17.26
N PRO A 256 -7.84 7.59 17.28
CA PRO A 256 -8.01 6.64 18.38
C PRO A 256 -7.56 7.25 19.71
N GLY A 257 -8.20 6.83 20.80
CA GLY A 257 -7.73 7.11 22.14
C GLY A 257 -6.46 6.33 22.47
N ALA A 258 -5.80 6.68 23.56
CA ALA A 258 -4.60 5.98 24.01
C ALA A 258 -4.86 4.48 24.17
N GLY A 259 -4.08 3.63 23.47
CA GLY A 259 -4.19 2.16 23.54
C GLY A 259 -5.28 1.54 22.65
N GLN A 260 -5.98 2.31 21.84
CA GLN A 260 -6.98 1.79 20.89
C GLN A 260 -6.42 1.43 19.51
N GLY A 261 -5.23 1.92 19.18
CA GLY A 261 -4.55 1.61 17.92
C GLY A 261 -3.61 0.41 18.06
N THR A 262 -3.39 -0.28 16.94
CA THR A 262 -2.37 -1.33 16.79
C THR A 262 -1.47 -1.03 15.59
N VAL A 263 -0.26 -1.49 15.66
CA VAL A 263 0.69 -1.54 14.52
C VAL A 263 0.87 -2.98 14.13
#